data_9639acb49e907850f86405c57d195e65
#
_entry.id   9639acb49e907850f86405c57d195e65
#
_cell.length_a   1.000
_cell.length_b   1.000
_cell.length_c   1.000
_cell.angle_alpha   90.00
_cell.angle_beta   90.00
_cell.angle_gamma   90.00
#
_symmetry.space_group_name_H-M   'P 1'
#
loop_
_entity.id
_entity.type
_entity.pdbx_description
1 polymer ?
#
loop_
_entity_poly.entity_id
_entity_poly.type
_entity_poly.pdbx_seq_one_letter_code
_entity_poly.pdbx_strand_id
1 'polypeptide(L)'
;MAVNITNRADAEAIIREQVASNIFQDAPKHSVFLSMAKKLPKMTSNQTRMRVLDFLPTAYWVNGDTGMKQTTRQAWDNVFINAGELAVIVPISDAVLSDAEFDIFGEVTPRVMEAIGQKVDAAVIFGDNRPAEWGLDIISRARQAGNNVSPTTGKDYYDLILGENGVFSKVEDDGYGVTGALAPMNFKSKLRGLRDKTGQPIFKSNMQDVARYSLDGAAITFPENGAFYANIAQLVVGDFSQAVYAIRQDITVKILDQGVIQDPDTKEIIYNLAQQDMTALRIVFRMGWALPNPATRLNEDRTGCAFAYLEPGTPTPTQKVTFTVTDGAAESPEPRKGARINVEGAILTTDENGKAEFNLRSGTYTAKISLKGCVSVTETVIVEKAAVNKTITLATQS
;
A
#
# COMPACT_ATOMS: atom_id res chain seq x y z
N MET A 1 -44.35 -1.73 42.68
CA MET A 1 -44.05 -1.30 41.30
C MET A 1 -42.71 -1.94 40.95
N ALA A 2 -42.72 -2.89 40.01
CA ALA A 2 -41.48 -3.45 39.51
C ALA A 2 -40.78 -2.33 38.72
N VAL A 3 -39.67 -1.85 39.23
CA VAL A 3 -38.78 -0.97 38.45
C VAL A 3 -38.25 -1.83 37.33
N ASN A 4 -38.74 -1.58 36.12
CA ASN A 4 -38.22 -2.21 34.91
C ASN A 4 -36.80 -1.64 34.70
N ILE A 5 -35.82 -2.25 35.33
CA ILE A 5 -34.42 -1.99 35.05
C ILE A 5 -34.18 -2.56 33.65
N THR A 6 -33.94 -1.72 32.68
CA THR A 6 -33.52 -2.12 31.32
C THR A 6 -32.40 -3.12 31.49
N ASN A 7 -32.64 -4.35 31.07
CA ASN A 7 -31.67 -5.44 31.25
C ASN A 7 -30.40 -5.08 30.52
N ARG A 8 -29.21 -5.32 31.13
CA ARG A 8 -27.90 -4.97 30.60
C ARG A 8 -27.71 -5.50 29.18
N ALA A 9 -28.31 -6.66 28.85
CA ALA A 9 -28.32 -7.23 27.52
C ALA A 9 -29.08 -6.36 26.48
N ASP A 10 -30.17 -5.69 26.88
CA ASP A 10 -30.95 -4.84 25.98
C ASP A 10 -30.20 -3.51 25.67
N ALA A 11 -29.55 -2.94 26.68
CA ALA A 11 -28.72 -1.77 26.52
C ALA A 11 -27.44 -2.09 25.66
N GLU A 12 -26.86 -3.27 25.85
CA GLU A 12 -25.73 -3.75 25.12
C GLU A 12 -26.03 -3.99 23.63
N ALA A 13 -27.19 -4.52 23.30
CA ALA A 13 -27.65 -4.71 21.93
C ALA A 13 -27.90 -3.38 21.22
N ILE A 14 -28.50 -2.40 21.88
CA ILE A 14 -28.71 -1.06 21.31
C ILE A 14 -27.43 -0.32 21.11
N ILE A 15 -26.47 -0.37 22.04
CA ILE A 15 -25.17 0.25 21.94
C ILE A 15 -24.38 -0.40 20.79
N ARG A 16 -24.41 -1.72 20.64
CA ARG A 16 -23.72 -2.44 19.58
C ARG A 16 -24.23 -2.06 18.18
N GLU A 17 -25.53 -1.98 17.98
CA GLU A 17 -26.11 -1.61 16.69
C GLU A 17 -25.77 -0.17 16.33
N GLN A 18 -25.92 0.76 17.25
CA GLN A 18 -25.67 2.17 17.02
C GLN A 18 -24.19 2.47 16.74
N VAL A 19 -23.30 1.88 17.53
CA VAL A 19 -21.86 2.00 17.37
C VAL A 19 -21.39 1.34 16.07
N ALA A 20 -21.87 0.12 15.74
CA ALA A 20 -21.53 -0.57 14.49
C ALA A 20 -21.97 0.22 13.25
N SER A 21 -23.15 0.84 13.26
CA SER A 21 -23.65 1.65 12.15
C SER A 21 -22.80 2.91 11.92
N ASN A 22 -22.45 3.62 12.97
CA ASN A 22 -21.59 4.80 12.87
C ASN A 22 -20.20 4.42 12.35
N ILE A 23 -19.61 3.36 12.86
CA ILE A 23 -18.31 2.86 12.45
C ILE A 23 -18.31 2.50 10.97
N PHE A 24 -19.30 1.76 10.49
CA PHE A 24 -19.37 1.35 9.09
C PHE A 24 -19.42 2.54 8.12
N GLN A 25 -20.11 3.62 8.48
CA GLN A 25 -20.22 4.81 7.64
C GLN A 25 -18.94 5.64 7.61
N ASP A 26 -18.19 5.70 8.71
CA ASP A 26 -17.10 6.65 8.87
C ASP A 26 -15.72 6.07 8.54
N ALA A 27 -15.49 4.75 8.68
CA ALA A 27 -14.18 4.14 8.38
C ALA A 27 -13.58 4.55 7.00
N PRO A 28 -14.32 4.54 5.89
CA PRO A 28 -13.80 4.99 4.60
C PRO A 28 -13.44 6.47 4.53
N LYS A 29 -14.05 7.32 5.37
CA LYS A 29 -13.79 8.77 5.39
C LYS A 29 -12.47 9.12 6.06
N HIS A 30 -12.02 8.31 6.99
CA HIS A 30 -10.79 8.55 7.75
C HIS A 30 -9.53 8.00 7.06
N SER A 31 -9.66 7.04 6.15
CA SER A 31 -8.57 6.54 5.32
C SER A 31 -8.64 7.18 3.93
N VAL A 32 -7.58 7.89 3.55
CA VAL A 32 -7.47 8.50 2.22
C VAL A 32 -7.27 7.44 1.16
N PHE A 33 -6.48 6.40 1.44
CA PHE A 33 -6.28 5.29 0.52
C PHE A 33 -7.59 4.59 0.18
N LEU A 34 -8.41 4.24 1.17
CA LEU A 34 -9.69 3.57 0.93
C LEU A 34 -10.68 4.42 0.12
N SER A 35 -10.57 5.74 0.17
CA SER A 35 -11.42 6.64 -0.62
C SER A 35 -11.02 6.74 -2.10
N MET A 36 -9.75 6.50 -2.42
CA MET A 36 -9.20 6.66 -3.77
C MET A 36 -9.01 5.32 -4.48
N ALA A 37 -8.67 4.26 -3.76
CA ALA A 37 -8.41 2.93 -4.30
C ALA A 37 -9.68 2.20 -4.72
N LYS A 38 -9.54 1.25 -5.64
CA LYS A 38 -10.66 0.45 -6.17
C LYS A 38 -11.06 -0.64 -5.18
N LYS A 39 -12.31 -0.57 -4.70
CA LYS A 39 -12.90 -1.59 -3.84
C LYS A 39 -13.32 -2.82 -4.64
N LEU A 40 -12.87 -3.99 -4.21
CA LEU A 40 -13.29 -5.29 -4.74
C LEU A 40 -14.47 -5.87 -3.92
N PRO A 41 -15.16 -6.90 -4.43
CA PRO A 41 -16.17 -7.63 -3.66
C PRO A 41 -15.60 -8.15 -2.33
N LYS A 42 -16.49 -8.34 -1.34
CA LYS A 42 -16.15 -8.85 0.00
C LYS A 42 -15.45 -10.21 -0.10
N MET A 43 -14.37 -10.39 0.63
CA MET A 43 -13.64 -11.64 0.69
C MET A 43 -14.44 -12.71 1.45
N THR A 44 -14.52 -13.91 0.88
CA THR A 44 -15.16 -15.06 1.52
C THR A 44 -14.17 -15.92 2.30
N SER A 45 -12.88 -15.83 2.00
CA SER A 45 -11.78 -16.54 2.67
C SER A 45 -10.69 -15.55 3.11
N ASN A 46 -9.72 -16.01 3.88
CA ASN A 46 -8.60 -15.18 4.33
C ASN A 46 -7.70 -14.72 3.18
N GLN A 47 -7.69 -15.48 2.08
CA GLN A 47 -6.92 -15.18 0.88
C GLN A 47 -7.87 -15.19 -0.33
N THR A 48 -7.76 -14.16 -1.16
CA THR A 48 -8.47 -14.08 -2.45
C THR A 48 -7.45 -14.03 -3.58
N ARG A 49 -7.63 -14.92 -4.55
CA ARG A 49 -6.80 -14.97 -5.74
C ARG A 49 -7.42 -14.13 -6.86
N MET A 50 -6.64 -13.20 -7.39
CA MET A 50 -6.99 -12.40 -8.55
C MET A 50 -6.12 -12.82 -9.74
N ARG A 51 -6.72 -13.05 -10.89
CA ARG A 51 -5.99 -13.32 -12.14
C ARG A 51 -5.59 -11.99 -12.76
N VAL A 52 -4.34 -11.88 -13.13
CA VAL A 52 -3.76 -10.69 -13.77
C VAL A 52 -3.13 -11.10 -15.08
N LEU A 53 -3.27 -10.26 -16.08
CA LEU A 53 -2.68 -10.50 -17.39
C LEU A 53 -1.15 -10.40 -17.27
N ASP A 54 -0.46 -11.47 -17.68
CA ASP A 54 1.00 -11.57 -17.59
C ASP A 54 1.67 -11.43 -18.97
N PHE A 55 1.00 -11.92 -20.01
CA PHE A 55 1.55 -11.88 -21.37
C PHE A 55 0.47 -11.49 -22.38
N LEU A 56 0.81 -10.53 -23.26
CA LEU A 56 -0.10 -10.02 -24.28
C LEU A 56 0.11 -10.75 -25.62
N PRO A 57 -0.97 -11.07 -26.37
CA PRO A 57 -0.85 -11.60 -27.71
C PRO A 57 -0.31 -10.54 -28.67
N THR A 58 0.54 -10.94 -29.59
CA THR A 58 1.10 -10.09 -30.63
C THR A 58 0.42 -10.38 -31.98
N ALA A 59 0.04 -9.34 -32.71
CA ALA A 59 -0.49 -9.46 -34.07
C ALA A 59 0.62 -9.29 -35.10
N TYR A 60 0.55 -10.02 -36.18
CA TYR A 60 1.52 -9.99 -37.29
C TYR A 60 0.84 -9.68 -38.60
N TRP A 61 1.50 -8.87 -39.45
CA TRP A 61 1.09 -8.66 -40.80
C TRP A 61 1.46 -9.88 -41.65
N VAL A 62 0.52 -10.35 -42.47
CA VAL A 62 0.74 -11.46 -43.40
C VAL A 62 0.96 -10.89 -44.79
N ASN A 63 2.07 -11.25 -45.43
CA ASN A 63 2.39 -10.81 -46.79
C ASN A 63 1.84 -11.80 -47.80
N GLY A 64 0.98 -11.30 -48.72
CA GLY A 64 0.41 -12.03 -49.82
C GLY A 64 -0.75 -12.99 -49.45
N ASP A 65 -1.42 -13.52 -50.45
CA ASP A 65 -2.64 -14.33 -50.27
C ASP A 65 -2.37 -15.71 -49.66
N THR A 66 -1.12 -16.20 -49.74
CA THR A 66 -0.69 -17.53 -49.24
C THR A 66 0.23 -17.44 -48.03
N GLY A 67 0.39 -16.23 -47.43
CA GLY A 67 1.27 -16.01 -46.28
C GLY A 67 0.86 -16.84 -45.07
N MET A 68 1.82 -17.44 -44.38
CA MET A 68 1.60 -18.22 -43.15
C MET A 68 1.23 -17.31 -41.98
N LYS A 69 0.15 -17.65 -41.27
CA LYS A 69 -0.28 -16.97 -40.03
C LYS A 69 0.55 -17.47 -38.87
N GLN A 70 1.11 -16.52 -38.11
CA GLN A 70 1.91 -16.84 -36.93
C GLN A 70 0.99 -17.03 -35.70
N THR A 71 1.38 -17.94 -34.83
CA THR A 71 0.69 -18.17 -33.55
C THR A 71 1.24 -17.27 -32.47
N THR A 72 0.37 -16.77 -31.60
CA THR A 72 0.72 -15.99 -30.45
C THR A 72 0.12 -16.61 -29.19
N ARG A 73 0.70 -16.28 -28.04
CA ARG A 73 0.32 -16.83 -26.74
C ARG A 73 -0.13 -15.70 -25.80
N GLN A 74 -1.15 -15.97 -25.00
CA GLN A 74 -1.58 -15.15 -23.89
C GLN A 74 -1.38 -15.94 -22.59
N ALA A 75 -0.93 -15.28 -21.52
CA ALA A 75 -0.73 -15.89 -20.21
C ALA A 75 -1.32 -15.01 -19.10
N TRP A 76 -1.69 -15.66 -18.00
CA TRP A 76 -2.19 -15.00 -16.79
C TRP A 76 -1.34 -15.42 -15.60
N ASP A 77 -1.15 -14.50 -14.69
CA ASP A 77 -0.53 -14.72 -13.39
C ASP A 77 -1.57 -14.56 -12.28
N ASN A 78 -1.26 -15.02 -11.08
CA ASN A 78 -2.12 -14.91 -9.93
C ASN A 78 -1.52 -13.92 -8.93
N VAL A 79 -2.30 -12.89 -8.59
CA VAL A 79 -2.01 -11.99 -7.49
C VAL A 79 -2.92 -12.36 -6.32
N PHE A 80 -2.34 -12.52 -5.14
CA PHE A 80 -3.05 -12.89 -3.93
C PHE A 80 -3.27 -11.66 -3.06
N ILE A 81 -4.50 -11.53 -2.58
CA ILE A 81 -4.90 -10.53 -1.59
C ILE A 81 -5.10 -11.27 -0.28
N ASN A 82 -4.25 -11.01 0.68
CA ASN A 82 -4.28 -11.62 2.01
C ASN A 82 -4.92 -10.64 3.00
N ALA A 83 -5.86 -11.13 3.81
CA ALA A 83 -6.53 -10.30 4.80
C ALA A 83 -5.67 -10.15 6.06
N GLY A 84 -5.18 -8.94 6.32
CA GLY A 84 -4.61 -8.55 7.60
C GLY A 84 -5.70 -8.17 8.60
N GLU A 85 -5.45 -8.36 9.89
CA GLU A 85 -6.35 -8.00 10.98
C GLU A 85 -5.82 -6.79 11.74
N LEU A 86 -6.67 -5.79 11.89
CA LEU A 86 -6.48 -4.66 12.80
C LEU A 86 -7.44 -4.82 13.97
N ALA A 87 -6.92 -4.77 15.18
CA ALA A 87 -7.72 -4.86 16.39
C ALA A 87 -7.27 -3.82 17.40
N VAL A 88 -8.26 -3.27 18.12
CA VAL A 88 -8.05 -2.33 19.21
C VAL A 88 -8.90 -2.78 20.38
N ILE A 89 -8.35 -2.74 21.59
CA ILE A 89 -9.10 -2.98 22.83
C ILE A 89 -8.91 -1.73 23.70
N VAL A 90 -10.01 -1.11 24.11
CA VAL A 90 -10.02 0.07 24.98
C VAL A 90 -10.71 -0.32 26.29
N PRO A 91 -9.98 -0.57 27.38
CA PRO A 91 -10.54 -0.85 28.69
C PRO A 91 -10.98 0.47 29.37
N ILE A 92 -12.16 0.46 30.00
CA ILE A 92 -12.74 1.59 30.72
C ILE A 92 -13.30 1.06 32.04
N SER A 93 -13.10 1.78 33.13
CA SER A 93 -13.68 1.44 34.44
C SER A 93 -15.18 1.64 34.44
N ASP A 94 -15.94 0.71 35.02
CA ASP A 94 -17.39 0.79 35.13
C ASP A 94 -17.83 1.99 35.98
N ALA A 95 -17.03 2.39 36.96
CA ALA A 95 -17.24 3.62 37.73
C ALA A 95 -17.24 4.87 36.83
N VAL A 96 -16.27 4.96 35.90
CA VAL A 96 -16.19 6.08 34.96
C VAL A 96 -17.37 6.05 33.98
N LEU A 97 -17.80 4.86 33.55
CA LEU A 97 -18.96 4.72 32.66
C LEU A 97 -20.27 5.13 33.35
N SER A 98 -20.41 4.86 34.66
CA SER A 98 -21.59 5.22 35.45
C SER A 98 -21.63 6.70 35.86
N ASP A 99 -20.47 7.29 36.10
CA ASP A 99 -20.37 8.68 36.58
C ASP A 99 -20.25 9.70 35.39
N ALA A 100 -20.06 9.23 34.17
CA ALA A 100 -19.94 10.10 33.01
C ALA A 100 -21.31 10.71 32.61
N GLU A 101 -21.32 12.03 32.40
CA GLU A 101 -22.49 12.77 31.89
C GLU A 101 -22.73 12.58 30.38
N PHE A 102 -21.80 11.92 29.67
CA PHE A 102 -21.84 11.71 28.23
C PHE A 102 -21.51 10.27 27.84
N ASP A 103 -21.92 9.90 26.63
CA ASP A 103 -21.62 8.58 26.06
C ASP A 103 -20.12 8.45 25.70
N ILE A 104 -19.36 7.83 26.61
CA ILE A 104 -17.92 7.61 26.42
C ILE A 104 -17.65 6.73 25.18
N PHE A 105 -18.48 5.72 24.91
CA PHE A 105 -18.32 4.87 23.73
C PHE A 105 -18.56 5.64 22.44
N GLY A 106 -19.54 6.54 22.43
CA GLY A 106 -19.80 7.44 21.31
C GLY A 106 -18.63 8.40 21.03
N GLU A 107 -17.91 8.84 22.07
CA GLU A 107 -16.74 9.72 21.91
C GLU A 107 -15.48 8.95 21.52
N VAL A 108 -15.26 7.76 22.05
CA VAL A 108 -14.06 6.93 21.77
C VAL A 108 -14.11 6.33 20.36
N THR A 109 -15.29 5.94 19.89
CA THR A 109 -15.48 5.27 18.61
C THR A 109 -14.90 6.05 17.43
N PRO A 110 -15.18 7.34 17.20
CA PRO A 110 -14.62 8.11 16.09
C PRO A 110 -13.07 8.19 16.16
N ARG A 111 -12.50 8.23 17.35
CA ARG A 111 -11.03 8.25 17.54
C ARG A 111 -10.38 6.93 17.17
N VAL A 112 -11.01 5.82 17.51
CA VAL A 112 -10.51 4.49 17.08
C VAL A 112 -10.61 4.34 15.57
N MET A 113 -11.65 4.90 14.96
CA MET A 113 -11.81 4.92 13.51
C MET A 113 -10.70 5.68 12.80
N GLU A 114 -10.37 6.87 13.30
CA GLU A 114 -9.25 7.66 12.81
C GLU A 114 -7.94 6.88 12.93
N ALA A 115 -7.72 6.20 14.06
CA ALA A 115 -6.53 5.37 14.28
C ALA A 115 -6.45 4.18 13.33
N ILE A 116 -7.58 3.51 13.02
CA ILE A 116 -7.64 2.44 12.01
C ILE A 116 -7.31 2.99 10.64
N GLY A 117 -7.92 4.09 10.22
CA GLY A 117 -7.62 4.76 8.94
C GLY A 117 -6.16 5.16 8.82
N GLN A 118 -5.59 5.73 9.87
CA GLN A 118 -4.17 6.07 9.95
C GLN A 118 -3.27 4.84 9.75
N LYS A 119 -3.55 3.74 10.42
CA LYS A 119 -2.74 2.51 10.30
C LYS A 119 -2.86 1.87 8.93
N VAL A 120 -4.04 1.87 8.31
CA VAL A 120 -4.23 1.40 6.94
C VAL A 120 -3.41 2.23 5.95
N ASP A 121 -3.52 3.56 6.01
CA ASP A 121 -2.79 4.46 5.10
C ASP A 121 -1.28 4.33 5.28
N ALA A 122 -0.78 4.29 6.53
CA ALA A 122 0.62 4.12 6.84
C ALA A 122 1.19 2.78 6.33
N ALA A 123 0.43 1.69 6.50
CA ALA A 123 0.85 0.36 6.06
C ALA A 123 0.87 0.22 4.53
N VAL A 124 -0.13 0.77 3.83
CA VAL A 124 -0.26 0.64 2.38
C VAL A 124 0.70 1.59 1.64
N ILE A 125 0.79 2.85 2.08
CA ILE A 125 1.60 3.86 1.38
C ILE A 125 3.07 3.73 1.74
N PHE A 126 3.40 3.57 3.02
CA PHE A 126 4.77 3.64 3.54
C PHE A 126 5.31 2.30 4.08
N GLY A 127 4.48 1.28 4.19
CA GLY A 127 4.85 -0.04 4.71
C GLY A 127 5.07 -0.08 6.23
N ASP A 128 4.58 0.94 6.97
CA ASP A 128 4.72 0.98 8.43
C ASP A 128 3.81 -0.05 9.10
N ASN A 129 4.41 -0.97 9.87
CA ASN A 129 3.70 -2.07 10.54
C ASN A 129 2.77 -2.88 9.63
N ARG A 130 3.11 -3.02 8.34
CA ARG A 130 2.32 -3.83 7.40
C ARG A 130 2.31 -5.30 7.83
N PRO A 131 1.21 -6.02 7.65
CA PRO A 131 1.20 -7.47 7.81
C PRO A 131 2.26 -8.14 6.92
N ALA A 132 2.96 -9.15 7.45
CA ALA A 132 4.01 -9.85 6.70
C ALA A 132 3.51 -10.51 5.40
N GLU A 133 2.22 -10.83 5.34
CA GLU A 133 1.56 -11.44 4.18
C GLU A 133 1.21 -10.44 3.07
N TRP A 134 1.33 -9.13 3.32
CA TRP A 134 1.10 -8.10 2.32
C TRP A 134 2.36 -7.89 1.49
N GLY A 135 2.17 -7.59 0.20
CA GLY A 135 3.27 -7.21 -0.69
C GLY A 135 3.89 -5.86 -0.32
N LEU A 136 4.88 -5.43 -1.09
CA LEU A 136 5.55 -4.14 -0.89
C LEU A 136 4.55 -2.98 -0.93
N ASP A 137 4.78 -2.00 -0.06
CA ASP A 137 4.08 -0.72 -0.03
C ASP A 137 4.26 0.09 -1.33
N ILE A 138 3.39 1.07 -1.54
CA ILE A 138 3.38 1.89 -2.75
C ILE A 138 4.72 2.59 -2.96
N ILE A 139 5.29 3.21 -1.94
CA ILE A 139 6.58 3.92 -2.01
C ILE A 139 7.73 2.97 -2.36
N SER A 140 7.79 1.80 -1.74
CA SER A 140 8.85 0.82 -2.02
C SER A 140 8.73 0.27 -3.43
N ARG A 141 7.51 0.03 -3.93
CA ARG A 141 7.29 -0.39 -5.32
C ARG A 141 7.64 0.69 -6.34
N ALA A 142 7.24 1.94 -6.10
CA ALA A 142 7.60 3.07 -6.95
C ALA A 142 9.13 3.25 -7.00
N ARG A 143 9.82 3.11 -5.86
CA ARG A 143 11.27 3.16 -5.79
C ARG A 143 11.93 2.05 -6.60
N GLN A 144 11.41 0.83 -6.52
CA GLN A 144 11.93 -0.31 -7.30
C GLN A 144 11.80 -0.10 -8.80
N ALA A 145 10.71 0.50 -9.25
CA ALA A 145 10.50 0.87 -10.65
C ALA A 145 11.37 2.08 -11.10
N GLY A 146 12.08 2.75 -10.18
CA GLY A 146 12.83 3.97 -10.49
C GLY A 146 11.95 5.22 -10.58
N ASN A 147 10.72 5.16 -10.03
CA ASN A 147 9.73 6.23 -10.04
C ASN A 147 9.86 7.15 -8.83
N ASN A 148 11.09 7.44 -8.43
CA ASN A 148 11.41 8.42 -7.41
C ASN A 148 12.08 9.64 -8.06
N VAL A 149 11.69 10.82 -7.62
CA VAL A 149 12.29 12.09 -8.03
C VAL A 149 12.89 12.75 -6.81
N SER A 150 14.21 12.98 -6.84
CA SER A 150 14.90 13.69 -5.76
C SER A 150 14.97 15.19 -6.07
N PRO A 151 14.77 16.08 -5.08
CA PRO A 151 14.97 17.50 -5.23
C PRO A 151 16.43 17.78 -5.65
N THR A 152 16.59 18.34 -6.83
CA THR A 152 17.90 18.70 -7.38
C THR A 152 18.09 20.22 -7.25
N THR A 153 19.30 20.64 -6.90
CA THR A 153 19.64 22.07 -6.83
C THR A 153 19.39 22.74 -8.18
N GLY A 154 18.61 23.82 -8.19
CA GLY A 154 18.31 24.62 -9.39
C GLY A 154 17.06 24.20 -10.16
N LYS A 155 16.33 23.15 -9.73
CA LYS A 155 15.00 22.84 -10.25
C LYS A 155 13.92 23.33 -9.31
N ASP A 156 12.92 24.01 -9.87
CA ASP A 156 11.72 24.41 -9.13
C ASP A 156 10.78 23.20 -8.89
N TYR A 157 9.89 23.31 -7.89
CA TYR A 157 8.89 22.26 -7.64
C TYR A 157 7.97 22.02 -8.84
N TYR A 158 7.78 22.99 -9.71
CA TYR A 158 7.03 22.83 -10.97
C TYR A 158 7.72 21.82 -11.88
N ASP A 159 9.04 21.97 -12.12
CA ASP A 159 9.82 21.08 -12.94
C ASP A 159 9.96 19.69 -12.32
N LEU A 160 10.03 19.60 -10.98
CA LEU A 160 10.09 18.32 -10.27
C LEU A 160 8.78 17.54 -10.33
N ILE A 161 7.65 18.21 -10.48
CA ILE A 161 6.34 17.58 -10.51
C ILE A 161 5.89 17.32 -11.95
N LEU A 162 5.85 18.36 -12.79
CA LEU A 162 5.26 18.35 -14.13
C LEU A 162 6.29 18.43 -15.26
N GLY A 163 7.55 18.72 -14.95
CA GLY A 163 8.62 18.80 -15.95
C GLY A 163 9.06 17.44 -16.47
N GLU A 164 9.93 17.47 -17.49
CA GLU A 164 10.59 16.27 -18.01
C GLU A 164 11.36 15.53 -16.92
N ASN A 165 11.16 14.23 -16.80
CA ASN A 165 11.61 13.39 -15.67
C ASN A 165 11.05 13.83 -14.29
N GLY A 166 9.94 14.55 -14.27
CA GLY A 166 9.17 14.86 -13.08
C GLY A 166 8.35 13.66 -12.59
N VAL A 167 7.67 13.84 -11.46
CA VAL A 167 6.92 12.74 -10.83
C VAL A 167 5.77 12.25 -11.72
N PHE A 168 5.10 13.16 -12.45
CA PHE A 168 4.04 12.81 -13.41
C PHE A 168 4.61 12.04 -14.61
N SER A 169 5.67 12.55 -15.22
CA SER A 169 6.33 11.92 -16.36
C SER A 169 6.74 10.47 -16.05
N LYS A 170 7.20 10.18 -14.83
CA LYS A 170 7.57 8.82 -14.42
C LYS A 170 6.42 7.82 -14.46
N VAL A 171 5.21 8.25 -14.06
CA VAL A 171 4.00 7.42 -14.12
C VAL A 171 3.56 7.21 -15.56
N GLU A 172 3.65 8.27 -16.37
CA GLU A 172 3.27 8.27 -17.78
C GLU A 172 4.21 7.43 -18.63
N ASP A 173 5.52 7.46 -18.36
CA ASP A 173 6.54 6.64 -19.00
C ASP A 173 6.29 5.14 -18.78
N ASP A 174 5.71 4.77 -17.63
CA ASP A 174 5.27 3.41 -17.32
C ASP A 174 3.90 3.06 -17.94
N GLY A 175 3.28 4.00 -18.67
CA GLY A 175 2.01 3.79 -19.38
C GLY A 175 0.76 3.92 -18.53
N TYR A 176 0.83 4.63 -17.41
CA TYR A 176 -0.31 4.90 -16.54
C TYR A 176 -0.68 6.38 -16.55
N GLY A 177 -1.98 6.67 -16.45
CA GLY A 177 -2.47 8.04 -16.26
C GLY A 177 -2.57 8.39 -14.78
N VAL A 178 -2.17 9.59 -14.40
CA VAL A 178 -2.32 10.03 -13.01
C VAL A 178 -3.78 10.37 -12.71
N THR A 179 -4.38 9.65 -11.76
CA THR A 179 -5.78 9.89 -11.33
C THR A 179 -5.86 10.69 -10.02
N GLY A 180 -4.79 10.74 -9.26
CA GLY A 180 -4.75 11.47 -8.00
C GLY A 180 -3.36 11.64 -7.42
N ALA A 181 -3.29 12.52 -6.42
CA ALA A 181 -2.06 12.83 -5.72
C ALA A 181 -2.30 12.92 -4.20
N LEU A 182 -1.30 12.53 -3.42
CA LEU A 182 -1.27 12.65 -1.97
C LEU A 182 -0.10 13.51 -1.55
N ALA A 183 -0.32 14.48 -0.66
CA ALA A 183 0.74 15.33 -0.14
C ALA A 183 0.45 15.74 1.32
N PRO A 184 1.48 16.01 2.13
CA PRO A 184 1.27 16.52 3.48
C PRO A 184 0.75 17.97 3.44
N MET A 185 0.08 18.41 4.51
CA MET A 185 -0.50 19.76 4.59
C MET A 185 0.52 20.88 4.36
N ASN A 186 1.75 20.72 4.80
CA ASN A 186 2.83 21.71 4.61
C ASN A 186 3.21 21.88 3.12
N PHE A 187 2.89 20.93 2.26
CA PHE A 187 3.16 21.01 0.82
C PHE A 187 2.30 22.09 0.13
N LYS A 188 1.13 22.43 0.70
CA LYS A 188 0.30 23.54 0.20
C LYS A 188 1.07 24.86 0.10
N SER A 189 1.94 25.14 1.06
CA SER A 189 2.75 26.37 1.05
C SER A 189 3.76 26.38 -0.10
N LYS A 190 4.35 25.22 -0.42
CA LYS A 190 5.28 25.08 -1.54
C LYS A 190 4.58 25.30 -2.89
N LEU A 191 3.40 24.71 -3.08
CA LEU A 191 2.60 24.93 -4.29
C LEU A 191 2.20 26.41 -4.48
N ARG A 192 1.73 27.05 -3.41
CA ARG A 192 1.37 28.49 -3.44
C ARG A 192 2.57 29.42 -3.66
N GLY A 193 3.77 28.94 -3.31
CA GLY A 193 5.03 29.66 -3.54
C GLY A 193 5.54 29.65 -4.97
N LEU A 194 5.00 28.78 -5.84
CA LEU A 194 5.42 28.68 -7.24
C LEU A 194 5.15 29.97 -8.01
N ARG A 195 6.20 30.48 -8.67
CA ARG A 195 6.15 31.68 -9.49
C ARG A 195 6.73 31.38 -10.87
N ASP A 196 6.22 32.04 -11.89
CA ASP A 196 6.85 32.07 -13.20
C ASP A 196 8.06 33.03 -13.23
N LYS A 197 8.77 33.06 -14.35
CA LYS A 197 9.92 33.98 -14.55
C LYS A 197 9.55 35.46 -14.44
N THR A 198 8.25 35.79 -14.53
CA THR A 198 7.70 37.15 -14.41
C THR A 198 7.21 37.46 -12.99
N GLY A 199 7.31 36.51 -12.07
CA GLY A 199 6.89 36.64 -10.67
C GLY A 199 5.39 36.36 -10.45
N GLN A 200 4.65 35.93 -11.47
CA GLN A 200 3.23 35.61 -11.33
C GLN A 200 3.04 34.22 -10.70
N PRO A 201 2.00 34.03 -9.86
CA PRO A 201 1.74 32.71 -9.28
C PRO A 201 1.28 31.74 -10.36
N ILE A 202 2.00 30.64 -10.51
CA ILE A 202 1.65 29.53 -11.42
C ILE A 202 0.45 28.79 -10.86
N PHE A 203 0.47 28.55 -9.55
CA PHE A 203 -0.62 27.87 -8.84
C PHE A 203 -1.68 28.89 -8.42
N LYS A 204 -2.79 28.93 -9.13
CA LYS A 204 -3.89 29.87 -8.85
C LYS A 204 -4.84 29.26 -7.83
N SER A 205 -4.86 29.77 -6.60
CA SER A 205 -5.95 29.55 -5.64
C SER A 205 -6.93 30.72 -5.74
N ASN A 206 -8.18 30.44 -6.04
CA ASN A 206 -9.24 31.45 -6.01
C ASN A 206 -9.54 31.79 -4.55
N MET A 207 -9.44 33.10 -4.17
CA MET A 207 -9.70 33.51 -2.78
C MET A 207 -11.22 33.47 -2.44
N GLN A 208 -12.08 33.32 -3.44
CA GLN A 208 -13.56 33.40 -3.30
C GLN A 208 -14.22 32.01 -3.31
N ASP A 209 -13.51 30.95 -3.74
CA ASP A 209 -14.03 29.59 -3.81
C ASP A 209 -13.25 28.64 -2.91
N VAL A 210 -13.92 27.53 -2.55
CA VAL A 210 -13.24 26.40 -1.88
C VAL A 210 -12.11 25.94 -2.79
N ALA A 211 -10.87 26.21 -2.40
CA ALA A 211 -9.70 25.89 -3.19
C ALA A 211 -9.59 24.37 -3.40
N ARG A 212 -9.98 23.90 -4.56
CA ARG A 212 -9.70 22.54 -5.01
C ARG A 212 -8.28 22.52 -5.54
N TYR A 213 -7.41 21.86 -4.82
CA TYR A 213 -6.04 21.66 -5.29
C TYR A 213 -6.02 20.55 -6.34
N SER A 214 -5.59 20.88 -7.55
CA SER A 214 -5.37 19.91 -8.64
C SER A 214 -4.03 20.19 -9.33
N LEU A 215 -3.39 19.14 -9.78
CA LEU A 215 -2.19 19.19 -10.62
C LEU A 215 -2.51 18.45 -11.90
N ASP A 216 -2.40 19.10 -13.03
CA ASP A 216 -2.73 18.56 -14.36
C ASP A 216 -4.04 17.75 -14.41
N GLY A 217 -5.10 18.29 -13.80
CA GLY A 217 -6.41 17.64 -13.71
C GLY A 217 -6.55 16.58 -12.61
N ALA A 218 -5.47 16.06 -12.05
CA ALA A 218 -5.50 15.14 -10.93
C ALA A 218 -5.73 15.85 -9.60
N ALA A 219 -6.70 15.38 -8.80
CA ALA A 219 -7.00 15.97 -7.50
C ALA A 219 -5.90 15.65 -6.48
N ILE A 220 -5.47 16.67 -5.72
CA ILE A 220 -4.55 16.47 -4.60
C ILE A 220 -5.37 16.30 -3.32
N THR A 221 -5.15 15.21 -2.63
CA THR A 221 -5.70 14.97 -1.29
C THR A 221 -4.62 15.15 -0.25
N PHE A 222 -4.98 15.82 0.84
CA PHE A 222 -4.09 16.07 1.97
C PHE A 222 -4.56 15.25 3.16
N PRO A 223 -3.88 14.14 3.50
CA PRO A 223 -4.24 13.33 4.65
C PRO A 223 -4.13 14.14 5.95
N GLU A 224 -5.21 14.18 6.71
CA GLU A 224 -5.29 14.88 8.00
C GLU A 224 -5.17 13.92 9.20
N ASN A 225 -5.13 12.62 8.94
CA ASN A 225 -5.05 11.55 9.95
C ASN A 225 -3.63 11.27 10.45
N GLY A 226 -2.63 12.06 10.05
CA GLY A 226 -1.24 11.90 10.48
C GLY A 226 -0.50 10.69 9.88
N ALA A 227 -1.09 10.00 8.90
CA ALA A 227 -0.48 8.83 8.26
C ALA A 227 0.58 9.19 7.21
N PHE A 228 0.69 10.45 6.79
CA PHE A 228 1.61 10.85 5.74
C PHE A 228 2.98 11.26 6.29
N TYR A 229 4.00 10.48 5.96
CA TYR A 229 5.37 10.70 6.43
C TYR A 229 6.15 11.60 5.47
N ALA A 230 6.16 12.91 5.76
CA ALA A 230 6.85 13.93 4.95
C ALA A 230 8.38 13.76 4.89
N ASN A 231 8.96 12.99 5.79
CA ASN A 231 10.38 12.60 5.79
C ASN A 231 10.69 11.45 4.82
N ILE A 232 9.68 10.79 4.27
CA ILE A 232 9.83 9.71 3.28
C ILE A 232 9.42 10.19 1.90
N ALA A 233 8.30 10.90 1.78
CA ALA A 233 7.82 11.46 0.53
C ALA A 233 7.21 12.85 0.76
N GLN A 234 7.39 13.77 -0.19
CA GLN A 234 6.75 15.08 -0.20
C GLN A 234 5.47 15.11 -1.03
N LEU A 235 5.40 14.28 -2.05
CA LEU A 235 4.25 14.12 -2.94
C LEU A 235 4.26 12.67 -3.44
N VAL A 236 3.10 12.04 -3.45
CA VAL A 236 2.88 10.74 -4.09
C VAL A 236 1.82 10.94 -5.16
N VAL A 237 2.09 10.56 -6.38
CA VAL A 237 1.14 10.60 -7.49
C VAL A 237 0.98 9.23 -8.11
N GLY A 238 -0.15 8.98 -8.75
CA GLY A 238 -0.32 7.74 -9.48
C GLY A 238 -1.76 7.45 -9.91
N ASP A 239 -1.92 6.29 -10.49
CA ASP A 239 -3.23 5.74 -10.85
C ASP A 239 -3.77 4.89 -9.69
N PHE A 240 -4.57 5.51 -8.84
CA PHE A 240 -5.21 4.83 -7.70
C PHE A 240 -6.23 3.76 -8.13
N SER A 241 -6.69 3.77 -9.37
CA SER A 241 -7.57 2.71 -9.88
C SER A 241 -6.85 1.35 -10.01
N GLN A 242 -5.52 1.36 -10.11
CA GLN A 242 -4.68 0.16 -10.11
C GLN A 242 -4.46 -0.41 -8.70
N ALA A 243 -4.64 0.38 -7.66
CA ALA A 243 -4.59 -0.10 -6.29
C ALA A 243 -5.96 -0.70 -5.91
N VAL A 244 -5.98 -1.96 -5.54
CA VAL A 244 -7.22 -2.66 -5.20
C VAL A 244 -7.21 -3.11 -3.76
N TYR A 245 -8.38 -3.05 -3.10
CA TYR A 245 -8.56 -3.56 -1.75
C TYR A 245 -9.84 -4.35 -1.62
N ALA A 246 -9.86 -5.30 -0.69
CA ALA A 246 -11.04 -6.07 -0.37
C ALA A 246 -11.21 -6.20 1.16
N ILE A 247 -12.43 -6.09 1.63
CA ILE A 247 -12.78 -6.22 3.04
C ILE A 247 -13.17 -7.67 3.30
N ARG A 248 -12.52 -8.32 4.27
CA ARG A 248 -12.87 -9.66 4.72
C ARG A 248 -13.94 -9.62 5.79
N GLN A 249 -13.74 -8.76 6.78
CA GLN A 249 -14.64 -8.53 7.89
C GLN A 249 -14.77 -7.03 8.10
N ASP A 250 -16.00 -6.55 8.00
CA ASP A 250 -16.30 -5.18 8.33
C ASP A 250 -16.00 -4.94 9.82
N ILE A 251 -15.91 -3.69 10.18
CA ILE A 251 -15.65 -3.30 11.55
C ILE A 251 -16.68 -3.96 12.48
N THR A 252 -16.18 -4.74 13.40
CA THR A 252 -16.98 -5.44 14.39
C THR A 252 -16.66 -4.88 15.77
N VAL A 253 -17.66 -4.35 16.41
CA VAL A 253 -17.57 -3.83 17.78
C VAL A 253 -18.13 -4.85 18.74
N LYS A 254 -17.38 -5.14 19.79
CA LYS A 254 -17.80 -6.04 20.86
C LYS A 254 -17.44 -5.43 22.21
N ILE A 255 -18.42 -5.33 23.07
CA ILE A 255 -18.23 -4.96 24.47
C ILE A 255 -17.90 -6.23 25.25
N LEU A 256 -16.83 -6.18 26.02
CA LEU A 256 -16.33 -7.25 26.87
C LEU A 256 -16.47 -6.79 28.33
N ASP A 257 -17.28 -7.51 29.07
CA ASP A 257 -17.49 -7.31 30.52
C ASP A 257 -16.74 -8.36 31.34
N GLN A 258 -16.22 -9.39 30.67
CA GLN A 258 -15.48 -10.50 31.30
C GLN A 258 -14.26 -10.83 30.46
N GLY A 259 -13.17 -11.15 31.14
CA GLY A 259 -11.93 -11.58 30.49
C GLY A 259 -10.70 -10.97 31.11
N VAL A 260 -9.57 -11.37 30.58
CA VAL A 260 -8.25 -10.92 31.00
C VAL A 260 -7.54 -10.30 29.82
N ILE A 261 -6.98 -9.11 30.01
CA ILE A 261 -6.13 -8.43 29.01
C ILE A 261 -4.69 -8.64 29.46
N GLN A 262 -3.89 -9.24 28.57
CA GLN A 262 -2.49 -9.53 28.78
C GLN A 262 -1.60 -8.64 27.90
N ASP A 263 -0.39 -8.38 28.38
CA ASP A 263 0.66 -7.81 27.55
C ASP A 263 1.01 -8.75 26.39
N PRO A 264 1.08 -8.28 25.13
CA PRO A 264 1.38 -9.12 23.99
C PRO A 264 2.78 -9.75 24.03
N ASP A 265 3.75 -9.07 24.64
CA ASP A 265 5.15 -9.48 24.67
C ASP A 265 5.48 -10.33 25.91
N THR A 266 5.15 -9.82 27.11
CA THR A 266 5.48 -10.48 28.38
C THR A 266 4.46 -11.54 28.81
N LYS A 267 3.25 -11.54 28.24
CA LYS A 267 2.11 -12.38 28.60
C LYS A 267 1.61 -12.17 30.05
N GLU A 268 2.08 -11.15 30.72
CA GLU A 268 1.59 -10.78 32.05
C GLU A 268 0.18 -10.19 31.96
N ILE A 269 -0.62 -10.47 33.00
CA ILE A 269 -1.97 -9.92 33.09
C ILE A 269 -1.90 -8.46 33.45
N ILE A 270 -2.34 -7.59 32.52
CA ILE A 270 -2.43 -6.13 32.76
C ILE A 270 -3.76 -5.79 33.46
N TYR A 271 -4.86 -6.32 32.92
CA TYR A 271 -6.21 -6.10 33.45
C TYR A 271 -6.99 -7.41 33.55
N ASN A 272 -7.70 -7.56 34.66
CA ASN A 272 -8.73 -8.58 34.84
C ASN A 272 -10.08 -7.86 34.94
N LEU A 273 -10.85 -7.86 33.86
CA LEU A 273 -12.06 -7.04 33.74
C LEU A 273 -13.07 -7.33 34.86
N ALA A 274 -13.28 -8.61 35.17
CA ALA A 274 -14.24 -9.03 36.19
C ALA A 274 -13.82 -8.70 37.63
N GLN A 275 -12.51 -8.70 37.93
CA GLN A 275 -12.01 -8.40 39.28
C GLN A 275 -11.78 -6.91 39.54
N GLN A 276 -11.63 -6.12 38.48
CA GLN A 276 -11.31 -4.70 38.52
C GLN A 276 -12.51 -3.82 38.16
N ASP A 277 -13.71 -4.41 38.01
CA ASP A 277 -14.94 -3.73 37.58
C ASP A 277 -14.67 -2.85 36.33
N MET A 278 -14.26 -3.50 35.23
CA MET A 278 -13.92 -2.84 33.99
C MET A 278 -14.68 -3.43 32.80
N THR A 279 -15.08 -2.58 31.91
CA THR A 279 -15.64 -2.94 30.61
C THR A 279 -14.68 -2.55 29.51
N ALA A 280 -14.45 -3.42 28.52
CA ALA A 280 -13.57 -3.15 27.41
C ALA A 280 -14.30 -3.12 26.07
N LEU A 281 -14.03 -2.10 25.26
CA LEU A 281 -14.51 -2.00 23.89
C LEU A 281 -13.48 -2.67 22.95
N ARG A 282 -13.85 -3.76 22.30
CA ARG A 282 -13.01 -4.43 21.28
C ARG A 282 -13.54 -4.15 19.89
N ILE A 283 -12.67 -3.57 19.06
CA ILE A 283 -12.95 -3.27 17.66
C ILE A 283 -12.00 -4.09 16.80
N VAL A 284 -12.54 -4.79 15.80
CA VAL A 284 -11.78 -5.63 14.88
C VAL A 284 -12.18 -5.30 13.45
N PHE A 285 -11.20 -5.09 12.59
CA PHE A 285 -11.35 -4.86 11.16
C PHE A 285 -10.38 -5.75 10.38
N ARG A 286 -10.83 -6.38 9.29
CA ARG A 286 -9.99 -7.25 8.47
C ARG A 286 -10.11 -6.86 7.00
N MET A 287 -8.99 -6.51 6.40
CA MET A 287 -8.90 -6.15 4.98
C MET A 287 -7.61 -6.66 4.35
N GLY A 288 -7.62 -6.75 3.04
CA GLY A 288 -6.42 -6.99 2.25
C GLY A 288 -6.34 -6.01 1.09
N TRP A 289 -5.14 -5.76 0.59
CA TRP A 289 -4.91 -4.94 -0.58
C TRP A 289 -3.85 -5.55 -1.48
N ALA A 290 -3.81 -5.11 -2.73
CA ALA A 290 -2.76 -5.46 -3.68
C ALA A 290 -2.63 -4.38 -4.77
N LEU A 291 -1.46 -4.35 -5.39
CA LEU A 291 -1.18 -3.60 -6.61
C LEU A 291 -0.91 -4.62 -7.73
N PRO A 292 -1.90 -4.99 -8.55
CA PRO A 292 -1.83 -6.10 -9.50
C PRO A 292 -0.76 -5.93 -10.59
N ASN A 293 -0.55 -4.70 -11.05
CA ASN A 293 0.38 -4.33 -12.12
C ASN A 293 0.24 -5.28 -13.35
N PRO A 294 -0.90 -5.24 -14.09
CA PRO A 294 -1.10 -6.06 -15.26
C PRO A 294 -0.13 -5.69 -16.39
N ALA A 295 0.22 -6.67 -17.25
CA ALA A 295 0.94 -6.37 -18.48
C ALA A 295 0.08 -5.48 -19.38
N THR A 296 0.64 -4.38 -19.86
CA THR A 296 0.05 -3.45 -20.82
C THR A 296 0.92 -3.37 -22.07
N ARG A 297 0.44 -2.77 -23.15
CA ARG A 297 1.27 -2.56 -24.37
C ARG A 297 2.44 -1.62 -24.14
N LEU A 298 2.37 -0.77 -23.15
CA LEU A 298 3.43 0.17 -22.79
C LEU A 298 4.37 -0.42 -21.72
N ASN A 299 3.90 -1.41 -20.96
CA ASN A 299 4.66 -2.09 -19.91
C ASN A 299 4.42 -3.60 -20.00
N GLU A 300 4.99 -4.23 -21.03
CA GLU A 300 4.82 -5.67 -21.29
C GLU A 300 5.55 -6.52 -20.24
N ASP A 301 6.66 -6.05 -19.72
CA ASP A 301 7.49 -6.77 -18.73
C ASP A 301 6.99 -6.63 -17.28
N ARG A 302 5.98 -5.77 -17.04
CA ARG A 302 5.42 -5.50 -15.71
C ARG A 302 6.44 -4.93 -14.71
N THR A 303 7.52 -4.32 -15.21
CA THR A 303 8.57 -3.70 -14.37
C THR A 303 8.20 -2.31 -13.88
N GLY A 304 7.33 -1.60 -14.61
CA GLY A 304 6.83 -0.28 -14.26
C GLY A 304 5.90 -0.30 -13.04
N CYS A 305 5.61 0.87 -12.50
CA CYS A 305 4.71 1.07 -11.37
C CYS A 305 3.72 2.20 -11.66
N ALA A 306 2.45 1.98 -11.31
CA ALA A 306 1.39 2.99 -11.47
C ALA A 306 1.53 4.18 -10.50
N PHE A 307 2.59 4.24 -9.71
CA PHE A 307 2.85 5.28 -8.72
C PHE A 307 4.27 5.81 -8.85
N ALA A 308 4.42 7.11 -8.56
CA ALA A 308 5.69 7.79 -8.41
C ALA A 308 5.65 8.73 -7.20
N TYR A 309 6.80 9.12 -6.69
CA TYR A 309 6.85 10.02 -5.55
C TYR A 309 8.03 10.99 -5.60
N LEU A 310 7.81 12.17 -5.00
CA LEU A 310 8.85 13.17 -4.79
C LEU A 310 9.51 12.91 -3.43
N GLU A 311 10.81 12.69 -3.45
CA GLU A 311 11.60 12.49 -2.25
C GLU A 311 11.75 13.77 -1.43
N PRO A 312 11.96 13.68 -0.10
CA PRO A 312 12.44 14.79 0.70
C PRO A 312 13.89 15.12 0.30
N GLY A 313 14.35 16.33 0.63
CA GLY A 313 15.74 16.72 0.36
C GLY A 313 16.78 15.85 1.05
N THR A 314 16.40 15.06 2.03
CA THR A 314 17.22 14.02 2.68
C THR A 314 16.54 12.68 2.42
N PRO A 315 17.07 11.81 1.52
CA PRO A 315 16.44 10.54 1.19
C PRO A 315 16.46 9.55 2.37
N THR A 316 15.42 8.72 2.46
CA THR A 316 15.38 7.64 3.45
C THR A 316 16.44 6.58 3.12
N PRO A 317 17.26 6.12 4.08
CA PRO A 317 18.30 5.14 3.81
C PRO A 317 17.71 3.80 3.36
N THR A 318 18.18 3.33 2.22
CA THR A 318 17.90 2.00 1.68
C THR A 318 19.22 1.26 1.48
N GLN A 319 19.13 -0.07 1.47
CA GLN A 319 20.26 -0.94 1.21
C GLN A 319 20.12 -1.58 -0.16
N LYS A 320 21.23 -1.68 -0.86
CA LYS A 320 21.30 -2.34 -2.15
C LYS A 320 21.24 -3.85 -1.97
N VAL A 321 20.31 -4.51 -2.65
CA VAL A 321 20.20 -5.96 -2.72
C VAL A 321 20.45 -6.39 -4.16
N THR A 322 21.53 -7.10 -4.38
CA THR A 322 21.91 -7.59 -5.72
C THR A 322 21.61 -9.07 -5.80
N PHE A 323 20.76 -9.46 -6.73
CA PHE A 323 20.54 -10.85 -7.10
C PHE A 323 21.40 -11.17 -8.31
N THR A 324 22.15 -12.27 -8.25
CA THR A 324 22.89 -12.83 -9.39
C THR A 324 22.27 -14.17 -9.72
N VAL A 325 21.76 -14.33 -10.93
CA VAL A 325 21.08 -15.55 -11.38
C VAL A 325 21.98 -16.30 -12.36
N THR A 326 22.26 -17.56 -12.08
CA THR A 326 23.13 -18.44 -12.89
C THR A 326 22.45 -19.77 -13.19
N ASP A 327 23.02 -20.56 -14.07
CA ASP A 327 22.56 -21.91 -14.40
C ASP A 327 23.06 -22.99 -13.42
N GLY A 328 24.00 -22.66 -12.54
CA GLY A 328 24.54 -23.57 -11.55
C GLY A 328 25.50 -24.62 -12.09
N ALA A 329 26.08 -24.43 -13.27
CA ALA A 329 27.16 -25.29 -13.76
C ALA A 329 28.34 -25.31 -12.78
N ALA A 330 28.84 -26.51 -12.44
CA ALA A 330 29.80 -26.70 -11.35
C ALA A 330 31.17 -26.05 -11.58
N GLU A 331 31.62 -25.97 -12.82
CA GLU A 331 32.95 -25.42 -13.14
C GLU A 331 32.93 -23.98 -13.68
N SER A 332 31.83 -23.55 -14.31
CA SER A 332 31.67 -22.20 -14.86
C SER A 332 30.19 -21.82 -14.93
N PRO A 333 29.62 -21.25 -13.86
CA PRO A 333 28.22 -20.87 -13.86
C PRO A 333 27.94 -19.72 -14.84
N GLU A 334 27.11 -19.97 -15.85
CA GLU A 334 26.73 -18.96 -16.83
C GLU A 334 25.63 -18.04 -16.30
N PRO A 335 25.73 -16.71 -16.51
CA PRO A 335 24.72 -15.77 -16.10
C PRO A 335 23.42 -15.96 -16.90
N ARG A 336 22.27 -15.89 -16.22
CA ARG A 336 20.94 -15.99 -16.83
C ARG A 336 20.34 -14.60 -17.03
N LYS A 337 20.47 -14.06 -18.26
CA LYS A 337 19.83 -12.81 -18.69
C LYS A 337 18.31 -12.98 -18.79
N GLY A 338 17.55 -11.92 -18.43
CA GLY A 338 16.09 -11.90 -18.58
C GLY A 338 15.33 -12.72 -17.53
N ALA A 339 16.00 -13.21 -16.50
CA ALA A 339 15.32 -13.84 -15.36
C ALA A 339 14.51 -12.79 -14.61
N ARG A 340 13.22 -13.07 -14.38
CA ARG A 340 12.32 -12.20 -13.62
C ARG A 340 12.48 -12.46 -12.14
N ILE A 341 12.76 -11.43 -11.36
CA ILE A 341 12.86 -11.45 -9.92
C ILE A 341 11.72 -10.61 -9.37
N ASN A 342 10.81 -11.26 -8.67
CA ASN A 342 9.67 -10.61 -8.01
C ASN A 342 9.93 -10.60 -6.49
N VAL A 343 10.21 -9.41 -5.96
CA VAL A 343 10.35 -9.19 -4.52
C VAL A 343 9.04 -8.56 -4.03
N GLU A 344 8.17 -9.38 -3.45
CA GLU A 344 6.89 -8.96 -2.86
C GLU A 344 6.06 -8.04 -3.76
N GLY A 345 6.08 -8.30 -5.06
CA GLY A 345 5.30 -7.57 -6.05
C GLY A 345 6.10 -6.57 -6.89
N ALA A 346 7.27 -6.11 -6.47
CA ALA A 346 8.20 -5.38 -7.33
C ALA A 346 8.96 -6.35 -8.23
N ILE A 347 8.95 -6.12 -9.54
CA ILE A 347 9.54 -7.02 -10.53
C ILE A 347 10.68 -6.30 -11.25
N LEU A 348 11.85 -6.95 -11.28
CA LEU A 348 12.97 -6.56 -12.13
C LEU A 348 13.43 -7.76 -12.95
N THR A 349 14.10 -7.48 -14.07
CA THR A 349 14.73 -8.49 -14.92
C THR A 349 16.24 -8.41 -14.82
N THR A 350 16.91 -9.56 -14.89
CA THR A 350 18.38 -9.61 -14.86
C THR A 350 18.99 -9.09 -16.16
N ASP A 351 20.11 -8.39 -16.01
CA ASP A 351 20.94 -7.86 -17.10
C ASP A 351 21.76 -8.97 -17.84
N GLU A 352 22.69 -8.58 -18.70
CA GLU A 352 23.56 -9.49 -19.44
C GLU A 352 24.50 -10.30 -18.53
N ASN A 353 24.80 -9.79 -17.34
CA ASN A 353 25.60 -10.45 -16.32
C ASN A 353 24.76 -11.28 -15.34
N GLY A 354 23.47 -11.48 -15.62
CA GLY A 354 22.54 -12.18 -14.76
C GLY A 354 22.20 -11.43 -13.47
N LYS A 355 22.40 -10.11 -13.39
CA LYS A 355 22.21 -9.30 -12.18
C LYS A 355 20.96 -8.45 -12.25
N ALA A 356 20.31 -8.33 -11.09
CA ALA A 356 19.24 -7.35 -10.85
C ALA A 356 19.44 -6.72 -9.46
N GLU A 357 19.23 -5.41 -9.36
CA GLU A 357 19.54 -4.61 -8.17
C GLU A 357 18.28 -3.98 -7.60
N PHE A 358 18.00 -4.29 -6.35
CA PHE A 358 16.87 -3.74 -5.59
C PHE A 358 17.39 -2.79 -4.50
N ASN A 359 16.65 -1.70 -4.26
CA ASN A 359 16.89 -0.78 -3.16
C ASN A 359 15.79 -0.95 -2.11
N LEU A 360 16.08 -1.72 -1.06
CA LEU A 360 15.12 -2.09 -0.03
C LEU A 360 15.45 -1.42 1.32
N ARG A 361 14.43 -1.13 2.11
CA ARG A 361 14.61 -0.75 3.53
C ARG A 361 15.01 -1.97 4.35
N SER A 362 15.46 -1.76 5.57
CA SER A 362 15.70 -2.88 6.49
C SER A 362 14.40 -3.67 6.71
N GLY A 363 14.47 -4.98 6.61
CA GLY A 363 13.33 -5.89 6.71
C GLY A 363 13.61 -7.27 6.12
N THR A 364 12.63 -8.17 6.21
CA THR A 364 12.68 -9.52 5.60
C THR A 364 11.76 -9.55 4.40
N TYR A 365 12.25 -10.04 3.28
CA TYR A 365 11.56 -10.03 1.99
C TYR A 365 11.58 -11.42 1.36
N THR A 366 10.52 -11.75 0.63
CA THR A 366 10.43 -12.99 -0.17
C THR A 366 10.61 -12.64 -1.64
N ALA A 367 11.63 -13.22 -2.27
CA ALA A 367 11.92 -13.07 -3.69
C ALA A 367 11.55 -14.34 -4.44
N LYS A 368 10.74 -14.23 -5.50
CA LYS A 368 10.43 -15.31 -6.45
C LYS A 368 11.17 -15.06 -7.75
N ILE A 369 12.01 -16.01 -8.14
CA ILE A 369 12.84 -15.91 -9.35
C ILE A 369 12.30 -16.89 -10.39
N SER A 370 12.08 -16.45 -11.60
CA SER A 370 11.55 -17.23 -12.70
C SER A 370 12.19 -16.85 -14.03
N LEU A 371 12.41 -17.86 -14.88
CA LEU A 371 12.87 -17.70 -16.25
C LEU A 371 12.14 -18.71 -17.12
N LYS A 372 11.84 -18.34 -18.37
CA LYS A 372 11.19 -19.25 -19.33
C LYS A 372 12.07 -20.49 -19.56
N GLY A 373 11.49 -21.68 -19.36
CA GLY A 373 12.20 -22.96 -19.50
C GLY A 373 13.04 -23.38 -18.28
N CYS A 374 12.90 -22.64 -17.14
CA CYS A 374 13.56 -23.02 -15.89
C CYS A 374 12.53 -23.23 -14.77
N VAL A 375 12.95 -23.96 -13.75
CA VAL A 375 12.19 -24.15 -12.52
C VAL A 375 12.26 -22.86 -11.67
N SER A 376 11.10 -22.35 -11.26
CA SER A 376 11.05 -21.14 -10.41
C SER A 376 11.58 -21.42 -9.01
N VAL A 377 12.36 -20.49 -8.45
CA VAL A 377 12.93 -20.56 -7.11
C VAL A 377 12.35 -19.45 -6.26
N THR A 378 12.10 -19.73 -4.98
CA THR A 378 11.68 -18.74 -3.98
C THR A 378 12.75 -18.65 -2.90
N GLU A 379 13.21 -17.44 -2.60
CA GLU A 379 14.29 -17.17 -1.65
C GLU A 379 13.87 -16.08 -0.66
N THR A 380 14.28 -16.23 0.59
CA THR A 380 14.09 -15.21 1.63
C THR A 380 15.34 -14.35 1.76
N VAL A 381 15.17 -13.04 1.76
CA VAL A 381 16.25 -12.06 1.87
C VAL A 381 16.03 -11.17 3.09
N ILE A 382 17.00 -11.19 4.00
CA ILE A 382 17.02 -10.31 5.17
C ILE A 382 17.93 -9.12 4.83
N VAL A 383 17.36 -7.92 4.91
CA VAL A 383 18.06 -6.65 4.66
C VAL A 383 18.23 -5.94 5.99
N GLU A 384 19.47 -5.78 6.42
CA GLU A 384 19.82 -5.04 7.63
C GLU A 384 20.37 -3.65 7.27
N LYS A 385 21.55 -3.30 7.79
CA LYS A 385 22.20 -2.00 7.55
C LYS A 385 23.30 -2.05 6.48
N ALA A 386 23.46 -3.18 5.79
CA ALA A 386 24.49 -3.38 4.76
C ALA A 386 23.89 -3.89 3.46
N ALA A 387 24.61 -3.69 2.35
CA ALA A 387 24.24 -4.25 1.05
C ALA A 387 24.24 -5.79 1.09
N VAL A 388 23.27 -6.41 0.43
CA VAL A 388 23.09 -7.87 0.41
C VAL A 388 23.31 -8.37 -1.01
N ASN A 389 24.13 -9.41 -1.16
CA ASN A 389 24.33 -10.12 -2.42
C ASN A 389 23.79 -11.55 -2.30
N LYS A 390 22.93 -11.96 -3.22
CA LYS A 390 22.34 -13.30 -3.28
C LYS A 390 22.58 -13.91 -4.66
N THR A 391 23.20 -15.09 -4.68
CA THR A 391 23.35 -15.87 -5.90
C THR A 391 22.29 -16.95 -5.94
N ILE A 392 21.56 -17.04 -7.04
CA ILE A 392 20.44 -17.96 -7.25
C ILE A 392 20.73 -18.83 -8.46
N THR A 393 20.55 -20.12 -8.32
CA THR A 393 20.69 -21.09 -9.39
C THR A 393 19.31 -21.44 -9.95
N LEU A 394 19.13 -21.31 -11.28
CA LEU A 394 17.93 -21.74 -11.97
C LEU A 394 18.24 -22.97 -12.83
N ALA A 395 17.75 -24.14 -12.41
CA ALA A 395 17.82 -25.36 -13.19
C ALA A 395 16.86 -25.31 -14.39
N THR A 396 17.30 -25.80 -15.54
CA THR A 396 16.45 -25.99 -16.72
C THR A 396 15.38 -27.04 -16.45
N GLN A 397 14.18 -26.80 -16.91
CA GLN A 397 13.09 -27.76 -16.83
C GLN A 397 13.36 -28.86 -17.86
N SER A 398 13.56 -30.10 -17.41
CA SER A 398 13.77 -31.28 -18.25
C SER A 398 12.49 -31.65 -19.02
#